data_c963c29f4910197aa4d4f8dcbc09e41f
#
_entry.id   c963c29f4910197aa4d4f8dcbc09e41f
#
_cell.length_a   1.000
_cell.length_b   1.000
_cell.length_c   1.000
_cell.angle_alpha   90.00
_cell.angle_beta   90.00
_cell.angle_gamma   90.00
#
_symmetry.space_group_name_H-M   'P 1'
#
loop_
_entity.id
_entity.type
_entity.pdbx_description
1 polymer ?
#
loop_
_entity_poly.entity_id
_entity_poly.type
_entity_poly.pdbx_seq_one_letter_code
_entity_poly.pdbx_strand_id
1 'polypeptide(L)'
;MNDMKMAAQAAGLFATYDVPDFFCELLNRRDVPPSGLQLVRDRLACFDPGELRRRAAAVEAQFYRLGITFTVYSDSEAIDRVLPFDVIPRVLTAAEWDHVERGVQQRVQAINLFL
;
A
#
# COMPACT_ATOMS: atom_id res chain seq x y z
N MET A 1 26.30 19.54 7.12
CA MET A 1 24.87 19.44 7.51
C MET A 1 24.06 18.55 6.55
N ASN A 2 24.60 18.24 5.35
CA ASN A 2 23.98 17.36 4.35
C ASN A 2 24.25 15.86 4.61
N ASP A 3 25.42 15.51 5.15
CA ASP A 3 25.82 14.10 5.37
C ASP A 3 25.05 13.40 6.52
N MET A 4 24.63 14.17 7.52
CA MET A 4 23.79 13.62 8.61
C MET A 4 22.36 13.31 8.15
N LYS A 5 21.84 14.02 7.15
CA LYS A 5 20.53 13.75 6.58
C LYS A 5 20.53 12.51 5.65
N MET A 6 21.63 12.27 4.95
CA MET A 6 21.84 11.06 4.17
C MET A 6 22.04 9.80 5.03
N ALA A 7 22.76 9.94 6.14
CA ALA A 7 22.97 8.82 7.06
C ALA A 7 21.68 8.39 7.81
N ALA A 8 20.78 9.34 8.11
CA ALA A 8 19.47 9.01 8.69
C ALA A 8 18.53 8.30 7.70
N GLN A 9 18.72 8.51 6.40
CA GLN A 9 18.00 7.77 5.35
C GLN A 9 18.47 6.31 5.22
N ALA A 10 19.70 6.00 5.60
CA ALA A 10 20.27 4.67 5.53
C ALA A 10 19.77 3.69 6.63
N ALA A 11 19.14 4.20 7.69
CA ALA A 11 18.66 3.39 8.82
C ALA A 11 17.15 3.11 8.81
N GLY A 12 16.40 3.65 7.83
CA GLY A 12 14.95 3.54 7.76
C GLY A 12 14.43 2.30 7.03
N LEU A 13 13.12 2.22 6.92
CA LEU A 13 12.38 1.12 6.29
C LEU A 13 12.91 0.73 4.89
N PHE A 14 13.40 1.71 4.14
CA PHE A 14 13.86 1.52 2.76
C PHE A 14 15.38 1.31 2.61
N ALA A 15 16.13 1.20 3.70
CA ALA A 15 17.60 1.13 3.66
C ALA A 15 18.14 -0.06 2.86
N THR A 16 17.45 -1.19 2.90
CA THR A 16 17.81 -2.42 2.20
C THR A 16 16.88 -2.76 1.03
N TYR A 17 15.93 -1.88 0.74
CA TYR A 17 14.97 -2.12 -0.33
C TYR A 17 15.58 -1.69 -1.68
N ASP A 18 15.77 -2.64 -2.57
CA ASP A 18 16.30 -2.41 -3.91
C ASP A 18 15.19 -2.54 -4.97
N VAL A 19 15.22 -1.65 -5.96
CA VAL A 19 14.23 -1.56 -7.05
C VAL A 19 14.99 -1.56 -8.39
N PRO A 20 15.60 -2.70 -8.79
CA PRO A 20 16.46 -2.72 -9.98
C PRO A 20 15.70 -2.50 -11.28
N ASP A 21 14.62 -3.26 -11.53
CA ASP A 21 13.99 -3.38 -12.84
C ASP A 21 12.46 -3.19 -12.86
N PHE A 22 11.85 -2.86 -11.75
CA PHE A 22 10.40 -2.62 -11.68
C PHE A 22 10.06 -1.22 -11.22
N PHE A 23 8.85 -0.79 -11.57
CA PHE A 23 8.32 0.49 -11.12
C PHE A 23 7.92 0.43 -9.64
N CYS A 24 8.46 1.33 -8.84
CA CYS A 24 8.04 1.54 -7.47
C CYS A 24 7.59 2.99 -7.27
N GLU A 25 6.34 3.19 -6.90
CA GLU A 25 5.74 4.53 -6.71
C GLU A 25 6.49 5.36 -5.68
N LEU A 26 6.98 4.72 -4.60
CA LEU A 26 7.63 5.41 -3.49
C LEU A 26 9.12 5.67 -3.72
N LEU A 27 9.79 4.84 -4.54
CA LEU A 27 11.25 4.84 -4.70
C LEU A 27 11.70 4.94 -6.15
N ASN A 28 10.85 5.42 -7.05
CA ASN A 28 11.19 5.51 -8.45
C ASN A 28 12.45 6.35 -8.67
N ARG A 29 13.47 5.77 -9.32
CA ARG A 29 14.78 6.40 -9.55
C ARG A 29 14.75 7.50 -10.61
N ARG A 30 13.72 7.57 -11.45
CA ARG A 30 13.72 8.42 -12.65
C ARG A 30 12.99 9.73 -12.48
N ASP A 31 12.02 9.79 -11.59
CA ASP A 31 11.22 10.98 -11.41
C ASP A 31 11.10 11.32 -9.93
N VAL A 32 11.17 12.59 -9.63
CA VAL A 32 10.81 13.09 -8.29
C VAL A 32 9.36 12.69 -8.06
N PRO A 33 9.07 11.92 -7.01
CA PRO A 33 7.69 11.51 -6.77
C PRO A 33 6.80 12.75 -6.64
N PRO A 34 5.53 12.68 -7.07
CA PRO A 34 4.56 13.74 -6.84
C PRO A 34 4.64 14.22 -5.40
N SER A 35 4.51 15.50 -5.15
CA SER A 35 4.75 16.11 -3.82
C SER A 35 4.00 15.43 -2.68
N GLY A 36 2.82 14.87 -2.95
CA GLY A 36 2.04 14.09 -1.98
C GLY A 36 2.68 12.74 -1.60
N LEU A 37 3.30 12.05 -2.54
CA LEU A 37 3.98 10.78 -2.31
C LEU A 37 5.29 10.95 -1.53
N GLN A 38 5.98 12.07 -1.71
CA GLN A 38 7.19 12.34 -0.97
C GLN A 38 6.94 12.44 0.53
N LEU A 39 5.86 13.11 0.93
CA LEU A 39 5.49 13.20 2.34
C LEU A 39 5.20 11.83 2.96
N VAL A 40 4.49 10.97 2.24
CA VAL A 40 4.19 9.59 2.68
C VAL A 40 5.47 8.77 2.78
N ARG A 41 6.34 8.84 1.77
CA ARG A 41 7.64 8.19 1.76
C ARG A 41 8.50 8.61 2.96
N ASP A 42 8.61 9.91 3.20
CA ASP A 42 9.40 10.45 4.30
C ASP A 42 8.86 10.02 5.67
N ARG A 43 7.54 9.92 5.80
CA ARG A 43 6.90 9.38 7.01
C ARG A 43 7.16 7.89 7.19
N LEU A 44 7.02 7.10 6.14
CA LEU A 44 7.30 5.66 6.18
C LEU A 44 8.77 5.38 6.47
N ALA A 45 9.69 6.17 5.91
CA ALA A 45 11.13 6.03 6.18
C ALA A 45 11.51 6.21 7.65
N CYS A 46 10.68 6.90 8.44
CA CYS A 46 10.89 7.08 9.87
C CYS A 46 10.47 5.86 10.72
N PHE A 47 9.76 4.89 10.14
CA PHE A 47 9.35 3.71 10.88
C PHE A 47 10.47 2.67 10.97
N ASP A 48 10.61 2.08 12.14
CA ASP A 48 11.35 0.85 12.31
C ASP A 48 10.56 -0.33 11.68
N PRO A 49 11.22 -1.23 10.92
CA PRO A 49 10.56 -2.39 10.34
C PRO A 49 9.85 -3.29 11.35
N GLY A 50 10.37 -3.38 12.58
CA GLY A 50 9.75 -4.12 13.68
C GLY A 50 8.45 -3.48 14.14
N GLU A 51 8.41 -2.15 14.21
CA GLU A 51 7.19 -1.40 14.56
C GLU A 51 6.10 -1.60 13.49
N LEU A 52 6.48 -1.54 12.22
CA LEU A 52 5.53 -1.75 11.13
C LEU A 52 4.90 -3.15 11.17
N ARG A 53 5.72 -4.18 11.42
CA ARG A 53 5.22 -5.56 11.62
C ARG A 53 4.28 -5.68 12.82
N ARG A 54 4.60 -5.03 13.95
CA ARG A 54 3.69 -5.02 15.12
C ARG A 54 2.35 -4.37 14.80
N ARG A 55 2.35 -3.27 14.04
CA ARG A 55 1.11 -2.61 13.59
C ARG A 55 0.30 -3.49 12.65
N ALA A 56 0.94 -4.14 11.70
CA ALA A 56 0.28 -5.10 10.80
C ALA A 56 -0.40 -6.22 11.58
N ALA A 57 0.30 -6.86 12.51
CA ALA A 57 -0.26 -7.91 13.36
C ALA A 57 -1.40 -7.41 14.24
N ALA A 58 -1.33 -6.17 14.76
CA ALA A 58 -2.40 -5.58 15.55
C ALA A 58 -3.67 -5.33 14.71
N VAL A 59 -3.51 -4.87 13.46
CA VAL A 59 -4.63 -4.68 12.53
C VAL A 59 -5.27 -6.03 12.17
N GLU A 60 -4.47 -7.03 11.87
CA GLU A 60 -4.95 -8.39 11.56
C GLU A 60 -5.76 -8.98 12.74
N ALA A 61 -5.24 -8.86 13.96
CA ALA A 61 -5.96 -9.28 15.16
C ALA A 61 -7.27 -8.50 15.38
N GLN A 62 -7.28 -7.22 15.02
CA GLN A 62 -8.49 -6.40 15.12
C GLN A 62 -9.53 -6.82 14.07
N PHE A 63 -9.11 -7.09 12.84
CA PHE A 63 -10.00 -7.57 11.78
C PHE A 63 -10.64 -8.91 12.16
N TYR A 64 -9.83 -9.83 12.70
CA TYR A 64 -10.36 -11.10 13.20
C TYR A 64 -11.44 -10.90 14.28
N ARG A 65 -11.19 -10.02 15.27
CA ARG A 65 -12.16 -9.71 16.33
C ARG A 65 -13.45 -9.05 15.82
N LEU A 66 -13.35 -8.26 14.76
CA LEU A 66 -14.49 -7.58 14.14
C LEU A 66 -15.24 -8.48 13.14
N GLY A 67 -14.76 -9.72 12.90
CA GLY A 67 -15.35 -10.61 11.92
C GLY A 67 -15.13 -10.14 10.47
N ILE A 68 -14.10 -9.32 10.22
CA ILE A 68 -13.70 -8.94 8.85
C ILE A 68 -12.88 -10.08 8.26
N THR A 69 -13.58 -11.15 7.96
CA THR A 69 -13.03 -12.41 7.44
C THR A 69 -13.76 -12.82 6.17
N PHE A 70 -13.17 -13.69 5.39
CA PHE A 70 -13.83 -14.37 4.30
C PHE A 70 -13.59 -15.87 4.42
N THR A 71 -14.59 -16.62 4.08
CA THR A 71 -14.52 -18.07 4.14
C THR A 71 -14.00 -18.62 2.83
N VAL A 72 -12.92 -19.38 2.90
CA VAL A 72 -12.41 -20.14 1.76
C VAL A 72 -12.94 -21.56 1.87
N TYR A 73 -13.69 -21.98 0.87
CA TYR A 73 -14.17 -23.36 0.77
C TYR A 73 -13.10 -24.18 0.06
N SER A 74 -12.59 -25.19 0.74
CA SER A 74 -11.78 -26.26 0.18
C SER A 74 -12.64 -27.53 0.11
N ASP A 75 -12.21 -28.54 -0.64
CA ASP A 75 -12.97 -29.77 -0.87
C ASP A 75 -13.40 -30.52 0.41
N SER A 76 -12.83 -30.18 1.56
CA SER A 76 -13.13 -30.84 2.84
C SER A 76 -13.43 -29.93 4.02
N GLU A 77 -13.06 -28.64 3.97
CA GLU A 77 -13.22 -27.73 5.12
C GLU A 77 -13.48 -26.28 4.69
N ALA A 78 -14.28 -25.57 5.49
CA ALA A 78 -14.43 -24.12 5.41
C ALA A 78 -13.44 -23.47 6.37
N ILE A 79 -12.50 -22.67 5.84
CA ILE A 79 -11.49 -21.98 6.65
C ILE A 79 -11.77 -20.49 6.58
N ASP A 80 -12.00 -19.88 7.74
CA ASP A 80 -12.12 -18.42 7.84
C ASP A 80 -10.72 -17.78 7.81
N ARG A 81 -10.52 -16.91 6.84
CA ARG A 81 -9.30 -16.11 6.69
C ARG A 81 -9.59 -14.65 6.91
N VAL A 82 -8.69 -13.96 7.59
CA VAL A 82 -8.73 -12.50 7.70
C VAL A 82 -8.52 -11.88 6.31
N LEU A 83 -9.26 -10.82 6.02
CA LEU A 83 -9.07 -10.06 4.79
C LEU A 83 -7.64 -9.49 4.76
N PRO A 84 -6.86 -9.77 3.71
CA PRO A 84 -5.50 -9.23 3.60
C PRO A 84 -5.52 -7.70 3.67
N PHE A 85 -4.69 -7.14 4.55
CA PHE A 85 -4.58 -5.71 4.72
C PHE A 85 -3.10 -5.28 4.69
N ASP A 86 -2.79 -4.33 3.83
CA ASP A 86 -1.47 -3.72 3.79
C ASP A 86 -1.47 -2.44 4.63
N VAL A 87 -0.54 -2.34 5.58
CA VAL A 87 -0.35 -1.15 6.43
C VAL A 87 0.35 -0.01 5.71
N ILE A 88 0.92 -0.27 4.53
CA ILE A 88 1.50 0.75 3.65
C ILE A 88 0.41 1.19 2.66
N PRO A 89 -0.12 2.41 2.78
CA PRO A 89 -1.20 2.83 1.91
C PRO A 89 -0.70 3.08 0.49
N ARG A 90 -1.47 2.66 -0.49
CA ARG A 90 -1.32 3.17 -1.84
C ARG A 90 -1.96 4.55 -1.91
N VAL A 91 -1.18 5.54 -2.33
CA VAL A 91 -1.64 6.94 -2.44
C VAL A 91 -1.92 7.26 -3.90
N LEU A 92 -3.12 7.74 -4.16
CA LEU A 92 -3.53 8.26 -5.46
C LEU A 92 -3.71 9.77 -5.35
N THR A 93 -3.19 10.50 -6.30
CA THR A 93 -3.48 11.92 -6.43
C THR A 93 -4.93 12.14 -6.90
N ALA A 94 -5.48 13.33 -6.67
CA ALA A 94 -6.82 13.65 -7.15
C ALA A 94 -6.96 13.47 -8.67
N ALA A 95 -5.93 13.87 -9.44
CA ALA A 95 -5.94 13.73 -10.90
C ALA A 95 -5.92 12.26 -11.35
N GLU A 96 -5.17 11.40 -10.67
CA GLU A 96 -5.17 9.95 -10.93
C GLU A 96 -6.51 9.34 -10.57
N TRP A 97 -7.09 9.75 -9.43
CA TRP A 97 -8.41 9.28 -9.02
C TRP A 97 -9.49 9.68 -10.02
N ASP A 98 -9.53 10.94 -10.48
CA ASP A 98 -10.46 11.41 -11.50
C ASP A 98 -10.36 10.61 -12.80
N HIS A 99 -9.14 10.19 -13.17
CA HIS A 99 -8.94 9.35 -14.35
C HIS A 99 -9.52 7.95 -14.15
N VAL A 100 -9.23 7.32 -13.00
CA VAL A 100 -9.74 5.98 -12.65
C VAL A 100 -11.26 6.00 -12.53
N GLU A 101 -11.82 6.99 -11.83
CA GLU A 101 -13.26 7.14 -11.64
C GLU A 101 -14.01 7.22 -12.97
N ARG A 102 -13.57 8.08 -13.88
CA ARG A 102 -14.18 8.18 -15.23
C ARG A 102 -14.13 6.86 -15.99
N GLY A 103 -12.99 6.15 -15.90
CA GLY A 103 -12.83 4.85 -16.53
C GLY A 103 -13.75 3.78 -15.96
N VAL A 104 -13.95 3.78 -14.63
CA VAL A 104 -14.87 2.85 -13.96
C VAL A 104 -16.32 3.18 -14.32
N GLN A 105 -16.71 4.45 -14.26
CA GLN A 105 -18.05 4.88 -14.62
C GLN A 105 -18.42 4.50 -16.06
N GLN A 106 -17.50 4.71 -17.01
CA GLN A 106 -17.70 4.31 -18.41
C GLN A 106 -17.95 2.80 -18.53
N ARG A 107 -17.17 1.98 -17.83
CA ARG A 107 -17.30 0.51 -17.88
C ARG A 107 -18.59 0.04 -17.26
N VAL A 108 -18.99 0.61 -16.14
CA VAL A 108 -20.26 0.28 -15.47
C VAL A 108 -21.44 0.64 -16.38
N GLN A 109 -21.40 1.81 -17.01
CA GLN A 109 -22.44 2.22 -17.99
C GLN A 109 -22.51 1.25 -19.17
N ALA A 110 -21.37 0.86 -19.73
CA ALA A 110 -21.32 -0.10 -20.83
C ALA A 110 -21.91 -1.47 -20.44
N ILE A 111 -21.58 -1.96 -19.26
CA ILE A 111 -22.12 -3.23 -18.74
C ILE A 111 -23.63 -3.14 -18.55
N ASN A 112 -24.13 -2.03 -17.97
CA ASN A 112 -25.56 -1.84 -17.76
C ASN A 112 -26.37 -1.73 -19.07
N LEU A 113 -25.74 -1.29 -20.15
CA LEU A 113 -26.39 -1.26 -21.48
C LEU A 113 -26.38 -2.63 -22.17
N PHE A 114 -25.48 -3.51 -21.75
CA PHE A 114 -25.33 -4.84 -22.33
C PHE A 114 -26.23 -5.89 -21.64
N LEU A 115 -26.55 -5.69 -20.37
CA LEU A 115 -27.45 -6.54 -19.57
C LEU A 115 -28.91 -6.20 -19.81
#